data_5085d8588208146495fef47b0bb8d8c3
#
_entry.id   5085d8588208146495fef47b0bb8d8c3
#
_cell.length_a   1.000
_cell.length_b   1.000
_cell.length_c   1.000
_cell.angle_alpha   90.00
_cell.angle_beta   90.00
_cell.angle_gamma   90.00
#
_symmetry.space_group_name_H-M   'P 1'
#
loop_
_entity.id
_entity.type
_entity.pdbx_description
1 polymer ?
#
loop_
_entity_poly.entity_id
_entity_poly.type
_entity_poly.pdbx_seq_one_letter_code
_entity_poly.pdbx_strand_id
1 'polypeptide(L)'
;ALEGGRISILGARVHNLKNIDVEIPRDKLVVITGLSGSGKSSLAFDTLYAEGQRRYVESLSAYARQFLGRMSKPECDYIKGIPPAIAIEQKVNTRNPRSTVGTSTEIYEYLRLLYARVGKTISPVSGTEVKKHQVSDIIKEVMRYPEGTRFAVFAPVVLPEGRDMKEQLEILRKEGYARLSVNDTVYRISEVLASEELLSYPIELLVDRLTVSDDKTLKSRLADSAETAFFEGHGTCLIRIYTEEGVVVKEFSKKFEADGMIFEEPTDMMFSFNNPLGACPTC
;
A
#
# COMPACT_ATOMS: atom_id res chain seq x y z
N ALA A 1 -46.68 -22.35 -34.12
CA ALA A 1 -45.40 -22.97 -33.78
C ALA A 1 -44.38 -22.34 -34.70
N LEU A 2 -43.46 -21.53 -34.14
CA LEU A 2 -42.28 -21.06 -34.85
C LEU A 2 -41.40 -22.29 -35.02
N GLU A 3 -41.33 -22.84 -36.26
CA GLU A 3 -40.44 -23.90 -36.65
C GLU A 3 -39.04 -23.55 -36.17
N GLY A 4 -38.33 -24.52 -35.60
CA GLY A 4 -37.09 -24.44 -34.89
C GLY A 4 -36.10 -23.46 -35.54
N GLY A 5 -35.90 -22.33 -34.86
CA GLY A 5 -35.30 -21.19 -35.46
C GLY A 5 -33.86 -21.46 -35.92
N ARG A 6 -33.54 -21.10 -37.14
CA ARG A 6 -32.19 -21.05 -37.67
C ARG A 6 -31.79 -19.60 -37.85
N ILE A 7 -30.48 -19.36 -37.75
CA ILE A 7 -29.86 -18.11 -38.18
C ILE A 7 -29.36 -18.36 -39.60
N SER A 8 -29.85 -17.59 -40.57
CA SER A 8 -29.44 -17.72 -41.96
C SER A 8 -28.64 -16.50 -42.36
N ILE A 9 -27.44 -16.71 -42.81
CA ILE A 9 -26.51 -15.72 -43.35
C ILE A 9 -26.32 -16.00 -44.82
N LEU A 10 -26.64 -15.02 -45.69
CA LEU A 10 -26.40 -15.13 -47.11
C LEU A 10 -25.39 -14.10 -47.60
N GLY A 11 -24.53 -14.54 -48.46
CA GLY A 11 -23.55 -13.68 -49.13
C GLY A 11 -22.54 -13.02 -48.23
N ALA A 12 -22.08 -13.68 -47.18
CA ALA A 12 -21.08 -13.10 -46.28
C ALA A 12 -19.73 -12.86 -46.97
N ARG A 13 -19.29 -11.58 -46.98
CA ARG A 13 -18.08 -11.13 -47.69
C ARG A 13 -17.11 -10.34 -46.82
N VAL A 14 -17.35 -10.33 -45.52
CA VAL A 14 -16.52 -9.56 -44.57
C VAL A 14 -15.10 -10.11 -44.55
N HIS A 15 -14.12 -9.24 -44.67
CA HIS A 15 -12.69 -9.56 -44.76
C HIS A 15 -12.35 -10.64 -45.81
N ASN A 16 -11.95 -11.82 -45.36
CA ASN A 16 -11.51 -12.92 -46.25
C ASN A 16 -12.64 -13.93 -46.58
N LEU A 17 -13.88 -13.66 -46.18
CA LEU A 17 -15.01 -14.48 -46.50
C LEU A 17 -15.35 -14.37 -48.02
N LYS A 18 -15.55 -15.50 -48.67
CA LYS A 18 -15.71 -15.61 -50.14
C LYS A 18 -17.17 -15.74 -50.54
N ASN A 19 -18.02 -14.78 -50.12
CA ASN A 19 -19.45 -14.76 -50.45
C ASN A 19 -20.12 -16.08 -50.06
N ILE A 20 -20.02 -16.46 -48.80
CA ILE A 20 -20.54 -17.74 -48.31
C ILE A 20 -21.94 -17.61 -47.73
N ASP A 21 -22.74 -18.66 -47.87
CA ASP A 21 -24.02 -18.86 -47.28
C ASP A 21 -23.88 -19.83 -46.09
N VAL A 22 -24.45 -19.50 -44.95
CA VAL A 22 -24.33 -20.33 -43.75
C VAL A 22 -25.68 -20.37 -42.99
N GLU A 23 -26.09 -21.56 -42.60
CA GLU A 23 -27.20 -21.76 -41.67
C GLU A 23 -26.69 -22.29 -40.34
N ILE A 24 -27.09 -21.61 -39.26
CA ILE A 24 -26.70 -21.94 -37.89
C ILE A 24 -27.96 -22.30 -37.10
N PRO A 25 -28.04 -23.50 -36.49
CA PRO A 25 -29.17 -23.86 -35.67
C PRO A 25 -29.21 -23.00 -34.39
N ARG A 26 -30.42 -22.57 -34.00
CA ARG A 26 -30.65 -21.88 -32.71
C ARG A 26 -30.78 -22.90 -31.59
N ASP A 27 -30.54 -22.42 -30.36
CA ASP A 27 -30.70 -23.20 -29.11
C ASP A 27 -29.79 -24.46 -29.08
N LYS A 28 -28.64 -24.38 -29.74
CA LYS A 28 -27.61 -25.42 -29.80
C LYS A 28 -26.22 -24.84 -29.54
N LEU A 29 -25.34 -25.67 -29.01
CA LEU A 29 -23.91 -25.37 -29.00
C LEU A 29 -23.37 -25.58 -30.43
N VAL A 30 -22.85 -24.50 -31.01
CA VAL A 30 -22.24 -24.52 -32.34
C VAL A 30 -20.77 -24.19 -32.25
N VAL A 31 -19.91 -25.02 -32.83
CA VAL A 31 -18.45 -24.84 -32.83
C VAL A 31 -17.97 -24.51 -34.23
N ILE A 32 -17.30 -23.37 -34.40
CA ILE A 32 -16.70 -22.94 -35.65
C ILE A 32 -15.21 -23.29 -35.63
N THR A 33 -14.79 -24.21 -36.49
CA THR A 33 -13.41 -24.70 -36.55
C THR A 33 -12.77 -24.40 -37.91
N GLY A 34 -11.47 -24.51 -38.01
CA GLY A 34 -10.71 -24.32 -39.23
C GLY A 34 -9.28 -23.79 -38.98
N LEU A 35 -8.48 -23.69 -40.01
CA LEU A 35 -7.11 -23.18 -39.98
C LEU A 35 -7.07 -21.68 -39.53
N SER A 36 -5.91 -21.26 -39.05
CA SER A 36 -5.71 -19.81 -38.75
C SER A 36 -5.87 -19.02 -40.07
N GLY A 37 -6.56 -17.89 -40.00
CA GLY A 37 -6.86 -17.05 -41.15
C GLY A 37 -8.00 -17.56 -42.06
N SER A 38 -8.71 -18.63 -41.71
CA SER A 38 -9.83 -19.17 -42.53
C SER A 38 -11.15 -18.37 -42.45
N GLY A 39 -11.21 -17.29 -41.70
CA GLY A 39 -12.40 -16.44 -41.57
C GLY A 39 -13.34 -16.79 -40.42
N LYS A 40 -12.97 -17.68 -39.49
CA LYS A 40 -13.81 -18.04 -38.33
C LYS A 40 -14.29 -16.83 -37.52
N SER A 41 -13.33 -15.95 -37.16
CA SER A 41 -13.63 -14.72 -36.43
C SER A 41 -14.44 -13.74 -37.26
N SER A 42 -14.12 -13.62 -38.56
CA SER A 42 -14.88 -12.77 -39.49
C SER A 42 -16.34 -13.19 -39.61
N LEU A 43 -16.62 -14.50 -39.59
CA LEU A 43 -17.99 -15.00 -39.59
C LEU A 43 -18.70 -14.77 -38.24
N ALA A 44 -18.04 -15.14 -37.12
CA ALA A 44 -18.67 -15.12 -35.80
C ALA A 44 -18.80 -13.69 -35.25
N PHE A 45 -17.71 -12.91 -35.28
CA PHE A 45 -17.67 -11.58 -34.66
C PHE A 45 -17.98 -10.47 -35.66
N ASP A 46 -17.29 -10.42 -36.79
CA ASP A 46 -17.39 -9.28 -37.72
C ASP A 46 -18.66 -9.36 -38.60
N THR A 47 -19.31 -10.52 -38.69
CA THR A 47 -20.57 -10.71 -39.46
C THR A 47 -21.76 -10.89 -38.49
N LEU A 48 -21.81 -12.00 -37.78
CA LEU A 48 -22.97 -12.40 -36.99
C LEU A 48 -23.17 -11.50 -35.77
N TYR A 49 -22.15 -11.35 -34.93
CA TYR A 49 -22.24 -10.53 -33.73
C TYR A 49 -22.37 -9.04 -34.09
N ALA A 50 -21.64 -8.55 -35.05
CA ALA A 50 -21.71 -7.14 -35.49
C ALA A 50 -23.12 -6.75 -35.96
N GLU A 51 -23.80 -7.62 -36.71
CA GLU A 51 -25.20 -7.39 -37.12
C GLU A 51 -26.19 -7.46 -35.95
N GLY A 52 -25.96 -8.39 -35.01
CA GLY A 52 -26.76 -8.47 -33.78
C GLY A 52 -26.68 -7.20 -32.95
N GLN A 53 -25.45 -6.70 -32.75
CA GLN A 53 -25.20 -5.44 -32.05
C GLN A 53 -25.79 -4.23 -32.78
N ARG A 54 -25.62 -4.17 -34.11
CA ARG A 54 -26.20 -3.09 -34.92
C ARG A 54 -27.70 -3.01 -34.75
N ARG A 55 -28.43 -4.14 -34.86
CA ARG A 55 -29.88 -4.18 -34.68
C ARG A 55 -30.29 -3.83 -33.27
N TYR A 56 -29.56 -4.25 -32.26
CA TYR A 56 -29.80 -3.90 -30.88
C TYR A 56 -29.66 -2.38 -30.66
N VAL A 57 -28.58 -1.77 -31.14
CA VAL A 57 -28.36 -0.32 -31.05
C VAL A 57 -29.46 0.45 -31.83
N GLU A 58 -29.87 -0.03 -32.98
CA GLU A 58 -30.98 0.59 -33.75
C GLU A 58 -32.31 0.54 -33.03
N SER A 59 -32.55 -0.45 -32.18
CA SER A 59 -33.77 -0.55 -31.35
C SER A 59 -33.80 0.41 -30.17
N LEU A 60 -32.66 1.01 -29.81
CA LEU A 60 -32.54 1.93 -28.68
C LEU A 60 -33.06 3.36 -29.04
N SER A 61 -33.30 4.17 -28.02
CA SER A 61 -33.70 5.56 -28.21
C SER A 61 -32.66 6.38 -28.99
N ALA A 62 -33.10 7.44 -29.64
CA ALA A 62 -32.21 8.34 -30.39
C ALA A 62 -31.07 8.90 -29.50
N TYR A 63 -31.37 9.18 -28.23
CA TYR A 63 -30.39 9.64 -27.25
C TYR A 63 -29.31 8.58 -26.97
N ALA A 64 -29.73 7.34 -26.69
CA ALA A 64 -28.77 6.25 -26.44
C ALA A 64 -27.87 5.94 -27.64
N ARG A 65 -28.42 6.01 -28.86
CA ARG A 65 -27.64 5.83 -30.11
C ARG A 65 -26.56 6.88 -30.31
N GLN A 66 -26.76 8.08 -29.82
CA GLN A 66 -25.77 9.17 -29.93
C GLN A 66 -24.48 8.84 -29.15
N PHE A 67 -24.58 8.15 -28.02
CA PHE A 67 -23.43 7.74 -27.22
C PHE A 67 -22.73 6.47 -27.73
N LEU A 68 -23.49 5.53 -28.29
CA LEU A 68 -22.94 4.26 -28.78
C LEU A 68 -22.30 4.35 -30.16
N GLY A 69 -22.53 5.45 -30.87
CA GLY A 69 -22.02 5.66 -32.22
C GLY A 69 -22.77 4.86 -33.28
N ARG A 70 -22.45 5.17 -34.54
CA ARG A 70 -23.06 4.50 -35.70
C ARG A 70 -22.31 3.23 -36.03
N MET A 71 -22.98 2.08 -36.03
CA MET A 71 -22.42 0.82 -36.43
C MET A 71 -22.68 0.58 -37.92
N SER A 72 -21.63 0.23 -38.68
CA SER A 72 -21.79 -0.13 -40.11
C SER A 72 -22.41 -1.51 -40.25
N LYS A 73 -23.23 -1.67 -41.28
CA LYS A 73 -23.77 -3.00 -41.64
C LYS A 73 -22.63 -3.88 -42.18
N PRO A 74 -22.53 -5.15 -41.69
CA PRO A 74 -21.55 -6.08 -42.24
C PRO A 74 -21.80 -6.31 -43.74
N GLU A 75 -20.74 -6.60 -44.49
CA GLU A 75 -20.82 -6.92 -45.92
C GLU A 75 -21.45 -8.29 -46.14
N CYS A 76 -22.75 -8.32 -46.28
CA CYS A 76 -23.55 -9.53 -46.58
C CYS A 76 -24.85 -9.13 -47.27
N ASP A 77 -25.48 -10.07 -47.98
CA ASP A 77 -26.74 -9.81 -48.62
C ASP A 77 -27.86 -9.65 -47.57
N TYR A 78 -28.05 -10.65 -46.73
CA TYR A 78 -28.89 -10.52 -45.55
C TYR A 78 -28.54 -11.50 -44.45
N ILE A 79 -29.00 -11.19 -43.22
CA ILE A 79 -28.93 -12.07 -42.07
C ILE A 79 -30.31 -12.10 -41.37
N LYS A 80 -30.83 -13.33 -41.14
CA LYS A 80 -32.17 -13.56 -40.57
C LYS A 80 -32.06 -14.39 -39.29
N GLY A 81 -32.99 -14.18 -38.36
CA GLY A 81 -33.13 -15.01 -37.17
C GLY A 81 -32.11 -14.74 -36.04
N ILE A 82 -31.37 -13.62 -36.06
CA ILE A 82 -30.40 -13.29 -35.02
C ILE A 82 -31.12 -12.89 -33.71
N PRO A 83 -30.87 -13.53 -32.58
CA PRO A 83 -31.27 -13.07 -31.26
C PRO A 83 -30.35 -11.93 -30.78
N PRO A 84 -30.65 -11.24 -29.67
CA PRO A 84 -29.69 -10.40 -28.97
C PRO A 84 -28.42 -11.20 -28.67
N ALA A 85 -27.27 -10.62 -28.99
CA ALA A 85 -25.98 -11.32 -28.93
C ALA A 85 -25.01 -10.67 -27.92
N ILE A 86 -24.27 -11.52 -27.22
CA ILE A 86 -23.15 -11.13 -26.38
C ILE A 86 -21.91 -11.83 -26.93
N ALA A 87 -20.80 -11.10 -27.08
CA ALA A 87 -19.52 -11.67 -27.42
C ALA A 87 -18.53 -11.54 -26.28
N ILE A 88 -17.74 -12.59 -26.09
CA ILE A 88 -16.60 -12.59 -25.16
C ILE A 88 -15.35 -12.83 -26.02
N GLU A 89 -14.47 -11.83 -26.07
CA GLU A 89 -13.26 -11.88 -26.87
C GLU A 89 -12.03 -12.05 -25.98
N GLN A 90 -11.02 -12.74 -26.49
CA GLN A 90 -9.71 -12.85 -25.81
C GLN A 90 -8.95 -11.53 -25.75
N LYS A 91 -9.15 -10.66 -26.74
CA LYS A 91 -8.49 -9.35 -26.77
C LYS A 91 -9.36 -8.33 -26.05
N VAL A 92 -8.87 -7.83 -24.94
CA VAL A 92 -9.44 -6.67 -24.28
C VAL A 92 -9.17 -5.45 -25.19
N ASN A 93 -10.17 -5.03 -25.94
CA ASN A 93 -10.09 -3.86 -26.79
C ASN A 93 -10.28 -2.61 -25.92
N THR A 94 -9.23 -2.22 -25.21
CA THR A 94 -9.26 -1.00 -24.39
C THR A 94 -9.08 0.21 -25.30
N ARG A 95 -10.14 0.99 -25.47
CA ARG A 95 -10.07 2.31 -26.14
C ARG A 95 -9.23 3.31 -25.36
N ASN A 96 -8.93 3.03 -24.11
CA ASN A 96 -8.10 3.85 -23.25
C ASN A 96 -6.68 3.27 -23.15
N PRO A 97 -5.63 3.94 -23.68
CA PRO A 97 -4.26 3.46 -23.63
C PRO A 97 -3.69 3.33 -22.20
N ARG A 98 -4.34 3.94 -21.21
CA ARG A 98 -3.97 3.81 -19.79
C ARG A 98 -4.65 2.65 -19.07
N SER A 99 -5.57 1.94 -19.75
CA SER A 99 -6.25 0.80 -19.15
C SER A 99 -5.33 -0.42 -19.19
N THR A 100 -5.10 -0.98 -18.02
CA THR A 100 -4.35 -2.25 -17.82
C THR A 100 -5.29 -3.35 -17.39
N VAL A 101 -4.83 -4.59 -17.42
CA VAL A 101 -5.61 -5.73 -16.87
C VAL A 101 -6.00 -5.45 -15.42
N GLY A 102 -5.08 -4.92 -14.62
CA GLY A 102 -5.33 -4.60 -13.21
C GLY A 102 -6.47 -3.60 -13.01
N THR A 103 -6.56 -2.54 -13.83
CA THR A 103 -7.63 -1.55 -13.74
C THR A 103 -8.95 -2.06 -14.31
N SER A 104 -8.93 -2.86 -15.38
CA SER A 104 -10.13 -3.41 -16.01
C SER A 104 -10.80 -4.51 -15.18
N THR A 105 -10.04 -5.20 -14.35
CA THR A 105 -10.52 -6.26 -13.46
C THR A 105 -10.72 -5.81 -12.02
N GLU A 106 -10.47 -4.53 -11.72
CA GLU A 106 -10.49 -3.95 -10.37
C GLU A 106 -9.43 -4.52 -9.42
N ILE A 107 -8.59 -5.46 -9.85
CA ILE A 107 -7.50 -6.05 -9.03
C ILE A 107 -6.57 -4.96 -8.49
N TYR A 108 -6.36 -3.90 -9.26
CA TYR A 108 -5.51 -2.78 -8.85
C TYR A 108 -6.00 -2.10 -7.57
N GLU A 109 -7.31 -1.93 -7.40
CA GLU A 109 -7.89 -1.32 -6.19
C GLU A 109 -7.65 -2.21 -4.95
N TYR A 110 -7.78 -3.53 -5.10
CA TYR A 110 -7.45 -4.46 -4.01
C TYR A 110 -5.96 -4.45 -3.67
N LEU A 111 -5.09 -4.37 -4.67
CA LEU A 111 -3.63 -4.28 -4.44
C LEU A 111 -3.27 -2.99 -3.71
N ARG A 112 -3.81 -1.85 -4.09
CA ARG A 112 -3.60 -0.57 -3.39
C ARG A 112 -3.97 -0.69 -1.91
N LEU A 113 -5.16 -1.22 -1.62
CA LEU A 113 -5.63 -1.42 -0.26
C LEU A 113 -4.72 -2.40 0.50
N LEU A 114 -4.33 -3.49 -0.13
CA LEU A 114 -3.43 -4.49 0.45
C LEU A 114 -2.10 -3.85 0.86
N TYR A 115 -1.43 -3.15 -0.06
CA TYR A 115 -0.16 -2.50 0.23
C TYR A 115 -0.27 -1.41 1.29
N ALA A 116 -1.37 -0.64 1.30
CA ALA A 116 -1.61 0.37 2.32
C ALA A 116 -1.83 -0.22 3.73
N ARG A 117 -2.40 -1.44 3.84
CA ARG A 117 -2.79 -2.04 5.12
C ARG A 117 -1.75 -3.01 5.70
N VAL A 118 -1.10 -3.81 4.86
CA VAL A 118 -0.14 -4.85 5.28
C VAL A 118 1.24 -4.69 4.64
N GLY A 119 1.40 -3.71 3.75
CA GLY A 119 2.69 -3.37 3.16
C GLY A 119 3.68 -2.89 4.24
N LYS A 120 4.96 -3.12 4.00
CA LYS A 120 6.05 -2.68 4.87
C LYS A 120 6.84 -1.61 4.17
N THR A 121 7.04 -0.48 4.84
CA THR A 121 7.97 0.54 4.38
C THR A 121 9.37 0.12 4.79
N ILE A 122 10.28 0.09 3.83
CA ILE A 122 11.68 -0.31 4.06
C ILE A 122 12.56 0.91 3.84
N SER A 123 13.46 1.19 4.79
CA SER A 123 14.43 2.27 4.62
C SER A 123 15.39 1.95 3.46
N PRO A 124 15.59 2.88 2.53
CA PRO A 124 16.53 2.69 1.41
C PRO A 124 18.00 2.73 1.86
N VAL A 125 18.29 3.18 3.08
CA VAL A 125 19.65 3.31 3.62
C VAL A 125 20.07 2.03 4.33
N SER A 126 19.32 1.62 5.35
CA SER A 126 19.64 0.46 6.21
C SER A 126 18.98 -0.84 5.77
N GLY A 127 17.93 -0.78 4.92
CA GLY A 127 17.10 -1.95 4.59
C GLY A 127 16.21 -2.42 5.74
N THR A 128 16.13 -1.65 6.83
CA THR A 128 15.27 -1.98 7.98
C THR A 128 13.82 -1.57 7.76
N GLU A 129 12.89 -2.27 8.41
CA GLU A 129 11.47 -1.92 8.39
C GLU A 129 11.22 -0.62 9.18
N VAL A 130 10.65 0.38 8.51
CA VAL A 130 10.19 1.62 9.14
C VAL A 130 8.83 1.39 9.77
N LYS A 131 8.70 1.61 11.05
CA LYS A 131 7.44 1.45 11.79
C LYS A 131 7.36 2.38 12.97
N LYS A 132 6.14 2.74 13.37
CA LYS A 132 5.90 3.39 14.65
C LYS A 132 5.94 2.34 15.75
N HIS A 133 6.81 2.56 16.72
CA HIS A 133 6.87 1.69 17.87
C HIS A 133 5.82 2.06 18.91
N GLN A 134 5.31 1.04 19.57
CA GLN A 134 4.42 1.17 20.72
C GLN A 134 5.13 0.67 21.98
N VAL A 135 4.60 1.04 23.14
CA VAL A 135 5.11 0.55 24.44
C VAL A 135 5.14 -0.98 24.50
N SER A 136 4.18 -1.63 23.87
CA SER A 136 4.16 -3.09 23.74
C SER A 136 5.38 -3.68 23.03
N ASP A 137 6.00 -2.94 22.11
CA ASP A 137 7.19 -3.39 21.39
C ASP A 137 8.42 -3.31 22.29
N ILE A 138 8.50 -2.28 23.13
CA ILE A 138 9.54 -2.14 24.16
C ILE A 138 9.44 -3.30 25.17
N ILE A 139 8.24 -3.57 25.67
CA ILE A 139 8.02 -4.69 26.61
C ILE A 139 8.44 -6.02 25.97
N LYS A 140 7.99 -6.28 24.73
CA LYS A 140 8.36 -7.52 24.01
C LYS A 140 9.87 -7.65 23.83
N GLU A 141 10.55 -6.56 23.49
CA GLU A 141 11.99 -6.60 23.30
C GLU A 141 12.74 -6.84 24.60
N VAL A 142 12.40 -6.13 25.67
CA VAL A 142 13.04 -6.30 26.99
C VAL A 142 12.79 -7.70 27.56
N MET A 143 11.60 -8.25 27.39
CA MET A 143 11.25 -9.59 27.88
C MET A 143 11.91 -10.74 27.10
N ARG A 144 12.69 -10.46 26.04
CA ARG A 144 13.53 -11.48 25.38
C ARG A 144 14.82 -11.78 26.14
N TYR A 145 15.22 -10.91 27.05
CA TYR A 145 16.45 -11.07 27.83
C TYR A 145 16.19 -11.89 29.08
N PRO A 146 17.20 -12.62 29.57
CA PRO A 146 17.07 -13.45 30.76
C PRO A 146 16.60 -12.67 31.99
N GLU A 147 15.88 -13.36 32.89
CA GLU A 147 15.54 -12.81 34.20
C GLU A 147 16.80 -12.39 34.96
N GLY A 148 16.73 -11.25 35.66
CA GLY A 148 17.88 -10.67 36.32
C GLY A 148 18.71 -9.68 35.46
N THR A 149 18.48 -9.63 34.13
CA THR A 149 19.16 -8.67 33.27
C THR A 149 18.77 -7.24 33.64
N ARG A 150 19.79 -6.40 33.90
CA ARG A 150 19.56 -4.98 34.20
C ARG A 150 19.37 -4.18 32.92
N PHE A 151 18.50 -3.22 32.94
CA PHE A 151 18.30 -2.27 31.83
C PHE A 151 17.90 -0.88 32.36
N ALA A 152 18.03 0.12 31.50
CA ALA A 152 17.63 1.49 31.82
C ALA A 152 16.88 2.11 30.64
N VAL A 153 15.92 2.96 31.00
CA VAL A 153 15.07 3.69 30.05
C VAL A 153 15.58 5.11 29.98
N PHE A 154 15.86 5.58 28.77
CA PHE A 154 16.33 6.94 28.50
C PHE A 154 15.44 7.65 27.48
N ALA A 155 15.48 8.97 27.54
CA ALA A 155 14.90 9.85 26.54
C ALA A 155 15.96 10.83 26.04
N PRO A 156 16.13 11.05 24.73
CA PRO A 156 17.03 12.08 24.23
C PRO A 156 16.51 13.46 24.69
N VAL A 157 17.40 14.33 25.15
CA VAL A 157 17.03 15.71 25.47
C VAL A 157 16.97 16.52 24.18
N VAL A 158 15.76 16.89 23.78
CA VAL A 158 15.49 17.68 22.58
C VAL A 158 15.29 19.14 22.97
N LEU A 159 15.98 20.05 22.27
CA LEU A 159 15.83 21.48 22.51
C LEU A 159 14.68 22.06 21.69
N PRO A 160 13.67 22.68 22.35
CA PRO A 160 12.69 23.51 21.65
C PRO A 160 13.35 24.73 20.99
N GLU A 161 12.73 25.25 19.92
CA GLU A 161 13.20 26.49 19.29
C GLU A 161 13.34 27.65 20.31
N GLY A 162 14.46 28.33 20.29
CA GLY A 162 14.74 29.49 21.11
C GLY A 162 15.13 29.20 22.56
N ARG A 163 15.39 27.94 22.93
CA ARG A 163 15.82 27.53 24.26
C ARG A 163 17.24 26.99 24.23
N ASP A 164 18.05 27.33 25.22
CA ASP A 164 19.38 26.75 25.38
C ASP A 164 19.36 25.46 26.23
N MET A 165 20.46 24.69 26.20
CA MET A 165 20.57 23.42 26.90
C MET A 165 20.50 23.61 28.42
N LYS A 166 21.09 24.67 28.96
CA LYS A 166 21.08 24.92 30.41
C LYS A 166 19.67 25.18 30.90
N GLU A 167 18.91 26.02 30.21
CA GLU A 167 17.51 26.29 30.52
C GLU A 167 16.66 25.01 30.48
N GLN A 168 16.86 24.15 29.46
CA GLN A 168 16.16 22.89 29.35
C GLN A 168 16.47 21.95 30.52
N LEU A 169 17.74 21.81 30.89
CA LEU A 169 18.16 20.96 32.00
C LEU A 169 17.65 21.48 33.35
N GLU A 170 17.57 22.82 33.56
CA GLU A 170 16.96 23.42 34.74
C GLU A 170 15.46 23.12 34.85
N ILE A 171 14.74 23.04 33.73
CA ILE A 171 13.34 22.64 33.69
C ILE A 171 13.20 21.18 34.11
N LEU A 172 13.95 20.27 33.49
CA LEU A 172 13.96 18.83 33.83
C LEU A 172 14.28 18.62 35.32
N ARG A 173 15.20 19.43 35.90
CA ARG A 173 15.51 19.38 37.32
C ARG A 173 14.30 19.79 38.18
N LYS A 174 13.59 20.82 37.76
CA LYS A 174 12.36 21.29 38.47
C LYS A 174 11.21 20.30 38.39
N GLU A 175 11.13 19.54 37.32
CA GLU A 175 10.16 18.45 37.13
C GLU A 175 10.50 17.19 37.95
N GLY A 176 11.65 17.19 38.65
CA GLY A 176 12.05 16.13 39.58
C GLY A 176 13.03 15.13 39.04
N TYR A 177 13.52 15.29 37.82
CA TYR A 177 14.57 14.44 37.28
C TYR A 177 15.91 14.77 37.93
N ALA A 178 16.73 13.74 38.15
CA ALA A 178 17.99 13.89 38.87
C ALA A 178 19.23 13.54 38.06
N ARG A 179 19.10 12.72 37.02
CA ARG A 179 20.25 12.12 36.35
C ARG A 179 20.11 12.17 34.82
N LEU A 180 21.26 12.39 34.19
CA LEU A 180 21.44 12.41 32.74
C LEU A 180 22.53 11.43 32.32
N SER A 181 22.51 10.98 31.09
CA SER A 181 23.62 10.27 30.45
C SER A 181 24.29 11.18 29.42
N VAL A 182 25.59 11.28 29.48
CA VAL A 182 26.43 11.95 28.49
C VAL A 182 27.59 11.01 28.14
N ASN A 183 27.78 10.69 26.87
CA ASN A 183 28.76 9.71 26.41
C ASN A 183 28.70 8.41 27.23
N ASP A 184 27.55 7.81 27.36
CA ASP A 184 27.30 6.56 28.10
C ASP A 184 27.59 6.59 29.60
N THR A 185 28.01 7.73 30.13
CA THR A 185 28.26 7.94 31.56
C THR A 185 27.11 8.72 32.21
N VAL A 186 26.66 8.23 33.37
CA VAL A 186 25.54 8.86 34.11
C VAL A 186 26.05 9.87 35.12
N TYR A 187 25.58 11.09 34.96
CA TYR A 187 25.88 12.26 35.84
C TYR A 187 24.60 12.73 36.53
N ARG A 188 24.77 13.52 37.60
CA ARG A 188 23.68 14.35 38.13
C ARG A 188 23.44 15.56 37.22
N ILE A 189 22.22 16.04 37.13
CA ILE A 189 21.93 17.24 36.32
C ILE A 189 22.80 18.43 36.75
N SER A 190 23.04 18.59 38.09
CA SER A 190 23.87 19.65 38.60
C SER A 190 25.34 19.59 38.14
N GLU A 191 25.86 18.39 37.91
CA GLU A 191 27.22 18.18 37.39
C GLU A 191 27.32 18.57 35.93
N VAL A 192 26.32 18.20 35.14
CA VAL A 192 26.26 18.57 33.73
C VAL A 192 26.11 20.07 33.56
N LEU A 193 25.24 20.71 34.35
CA LEU A 193 25.05 22.16 34.34
C LEU A 193 26.33 22.95 34.70
N ALA A 194 27.22 22.38 35.52
CA ALA A 194 28.49 23.00 35.91
C ALA A 194 29.63 22.83 34.88
N SER A 195 29.45 21.99 33.87
CA SER A 195 30.49 21.66 32.89
C SER A 195 30.09 22.05 31.47
N GLU A 196 30.74 23.04 30.89
CA GLU A 196 30.52 23.44 29.49
C GLU A 196 30.90 22.31 28.51
N GLU A 197 31.88 21.48 28.87
CA GLU A 197 32.29 20.35 28.07
C GLU A 197 31.17 19.31 27.95
N LEU A 198 30.53 18.93 29.04
CA LEU A 198 29.43 17.97 29.06
C LEU A 198 28.18 18.48 28.29
N LEU A 199 27.93 19.77 28.28
CA LEU A 199 26.85 20.40 27.55
C LEU A 199 27.03 20.38 26.02
N SER A 200 28.26 20.16 25.55
CA SER A 200 28.56 20.09 24.10
C SER A 200 28.25 18.75 23.46
N TYR A 201 28.00 17.71 24.26
CA TYR A 201 27.68 16.38 23.79
C TYR A 201 26.16 16.12 23.77
N PRO A 202 25.68 15.11 23.01
CA PRO A 202 24.31 14.64 23.13
C PRO A 202 24.00 14.20 24.55
N ILE A 203 22.89 14.69 25.09
CA ILE A 203 22.45 14.42 26.45
C ILE A 203 21.15 13.59 26.40
N GLU A 204 21.09 12.58 27.24
CA GLU A 204 19.91 11.74 27.43
C GLU A 204 19.45 11.80 28.86
N LEU A 205 18.14 11.93 29.04
CA LEU A 205 17.50 11.88 30.34
C LEU A 205 17.36 10.43 30.80
N LEU A 206 17.87 10.11 31.99
CA LEU A 206 17.60 8.82 32.62
C LEU A 206 16.23 8.83 33.28
N VAL A 207 15.28 8.10 32.70
CA VAL A 207 13.90 8.02 33.17
C VAL A 207 13.78 6.96 34.28
N ASP A 208 14.24 5.73 34.03
CA ASP A 208 14.14 4.66 35.02
C ASP A 208 15.29 3.63 34.87
N ARG A 209 15.50 2.83 35.94
CA ARG A 209 16.40 1.68 35.99
C ARG A 209 15.65 0.47 36.49
N LEU A 210 15.64 -0.58 35.74
CA LEU A 210 14.82 -1.76 35.97
C LEU A 210 15.64 -3.04 35.80
N THR A 211 15.08 -4.15 36.26
CA THR A 211 15.64 -5.49 36.08
C THR A 211 14.56 -6.39 35.50
N VAL A 212 14.92 -7.21 34.53
CA VAL A 212 13.99 -8.16 33.88
C VAL A 212 13.49 -9.16 34.90
N SER A 213 12.19 -9.25 35.03
CA SER A 213 11.47 -10.26 35.82
C SER A 213 10.14 -10.58 35.16
N ASP A 214 9.58 -11.76 35.38
CA ASP A 214 8.26 -12.11 34.80
C ASP A 214 7.09 -11.62 35.67
N ASP A 215 7.29 -10.58 36.42
CA ASP A 215 6.24 -9.95 37.26
C ASP A 215 5.39 -8.96 36.44
N LYS A 216 4.08 -8.98 36.66
CA LYS A 216 3.15 -8.00 36.10
C LYS A 216 3.50 -6.57 36.52
N THR A 217 4.06 -6.40 37.69
CA THR A 217 4.49 -5.09 38.24
C THR A 217 5.60 -4.50 37.37
N LEU A 218 6.56 -5.29 36.91
CA LEU A 218 7.59 -4.81 36.00
C LEU A 218 6.99 -4.32 34.68
N LYS A 219 6.09 -5.11 34.07
CA LYS A 219 5.47 -4.73 32.79
C LYS A 219 4.70 -3.41 32.88
N SER A 220 3.98 -3.20 33.99
CA SER A 220 3.27 -1.93 34.25
C SER A 220 4.25 -0.77 34.43
N ARG A 221 5.27 -0.95 35.27
CA ARG A 221 6.28 0.09 35.54
C ARG A 221 7.09 0.43 34.29
N LEU A 222 7.47 -0.58 33.49
CA LEU A 222 8.15 -0.36 32.21
C LEU A 222 7.25 0.40 31.23
N ALA A 223 5.94 0.09 31.20
CA ALA A 223 5.00 0.83 30.37
C ALA A 223 4.94 2.32 30.74
N ASP A 224 4.82 2.64 32.03
CA ASP A 224 4.78 4.01 32.52
C ASP A 224 6.11 4.75 32.23
N SER A 225 7.26 4.08 32.46
CA SER A 225 8.57 4.65 32.17
C SER A 225 8.80 4.87 30.65
N ALA A 226 8.32 3.96 29.81
CA ALA A 226 8.41 4.09 28.37
C ALA A 226 7.51 5.23 27.84
N GLU A 227 6.30 5.38 28.36
CA GLU A 227 5.43 6.53 28.02
C GLU A 227 6.07 7.84 28.42
N THR A 228 6.64 7.92 29.62
CA THR A 228 7.40 9.07 30.09
C THR A 228 8.59 9.37 29.16
N ALA A 229 9.36 8.34 28.78
CA ALA A 229 10.48 8.52 27.86
C ALA A 229 10.05 8.99 26.48
N PHE A 230 8.97 8.49 25.95
CA PHE A 230 8.40 8.97 24.67
C PHE A 230 7.93 10.42 24.76
N PHE A 231 7.37 10.82 25.91
CA PHE A 231 6.92 12.19 26.12
C PHE A 231 8.11 13.15 26.16
N GLU A 232 9.09 12.89 27.03
CA GLU A 232 10.28 13.72 27.22
C GLU A 232 11.21 13.72 25.98
N GLY A 233 11.32 12.58 25.30
CA GLY A 233 12.12 12.41 24.10
C GLY A 233 11.42 12.80 22.79
N HIS A 234 10.27 13.53 22.85
CA HIS A 234 9.52 13.98 21.69
C HIS A 234 9.20 12.82 20.70
N GLY A 235 8.82 11.67 21.24
CA GLY A 235 8.46 10.48 20.51
C GLY A 235 9.57 9.43 20.40
N THR A 236 10.75 9.68 20.98
CA THR A 236 11.89 8.74 20.98
C THR A 236 12.15 8.22 22.39
N CYS A 237 12.36 6.91 22.50
CA CYS A 237 12.73 6.22 23.74
C CYS A 237 13.95 5.32 23.46
N LEU A 238 14.93 5.35 24.34
CA LEU A 238 16.14 4.54 24.27
C LEU A 238 16.15 3.53 25.42
N ILE A 239 16.39 2.28 25.13
CA ILE A 239 16.58 1.22 26.12
C ILE A 239 18.02 0.74 26.07
N ARG A 240 18.75 0.86 27.18
CA ARG A 240 20.07 0.26 27.33
C ARG A 240 19.99 -0.97 28.19
N ILE A 241 20.37 -2.09 27.61
CA ILE A 241 20.33 -3.42 28.24
C ILE A 241 21.77 -3.81 28.54
N TYR A 242 22.05 -4.11 29.80
CA TYR A 242 23.37 -4.46 30.29
C TYR A 242 23.53 -5.98 30.33
N THR A 243 24.19 -6.53 29.32
CA THR A 243 24.46 -7.96 29.19
C THR A 243 25.88 -8.30 29.59
N GLU A 244 26.20 -9.58 29.72
CA GLU A 244 27.58 -10.03 29.97
C GLU A 244 28.54 -9.70 28.80
N GLU A 245 28.01 -9.61 27.59
CA GLU A 245 28.75 -9.30 26.37
C GLU A 245 28.95 -7.80 26.14
N GLY A 246 28.24 -6.95 26.91
CA GLY A 246 28.31 -5.49 26.81
C GLY A 246 26.92 -4.83 26.89
N VAL A 247 26.88 -3.56 26.50
CA VAL A 247 25.67 -2.73 26.52
C VAL A 247 25.01 -2.78 25.13
N VAL A 248 23.75 -3.24 25.09
CA VAL A 248 22.94 -3.22 23.89
C VAL A 248 22.02 -2.00 23.97
N VAL A 249 22.10 -1.11 22.98
CA VAL A 249 21.21 0.05 22.86
C VAL A 249 20.13 -0.24 21.83
N LYS A 250 18.87 -0.04 22.21
CA LYS A 250 17.71 -0.16 21.35
C LYS A 250 16.95 1.16 21.33
N GLU A 251 16.73 1.67 20.14
CA GLU A 251 15.95 2.88 19.91
C GLU A 251 14.52 2.52 19.46
N PHE A 252 13.55 3.21 20.04
CA PHE A 252 12.14 3.10 19.71
C PHE A 252 11.59 4.50 19.40
N SER A 253 10.87 4.63 18.30
CA SER A 253 10.27 5.90 17.91
C SER A 253 8.77 5.75 17.66
N LYS A 254 7.97 6.69 18.17
CA LYS A 254 6.55 6.85 17.81
C LYS A 254 6.36 7.55 16.48
N LYS A 255 7.45 8.08 15.90
CA LYS A 255 7.46 8.68 14.57
C LYS A 255 7.69 7.61 13.52
N PHE A 256 7.17 7.85 12.32
CA PHE A 256 7.41 6.97 11.18
C PHE A 256 8.71 7.38 10.50
N GLU A 257 9.81 7.03 11.12
CA GLU A 257 11.17 7.46 10.72
C GLU A 257 12.19 6.33 10.86
N ALA A 258 13.22 6.37 10.03
CA ALA A 258 14.41 5.52 10.11
C ALA A 258 15.61 6.23 9.48
N ASP A 259 16.82 5.96 9.96
CA ASP A 259 18.08 6.50 9.41
C ASP A 259 18.09 8.03 9.29
N GLY A 260 17.44 8.74 10.20
CA GLY A 260 17.30 10.20 10.18
C GLY A 260 16.33 10.76 9.14
N MET A 261 15.58 9.91 8.44
CA MET A 261 14.57 10.29 7.46
C MET A 261 13.17 10.07 8.01
N ILE A 262 12.29 11.04 7.79
CA ILE A 262 10.86 10.92 8.09
C ILE A 262 10.15 10.37 6.86
N PHE A 263 9.33 9.36 7.05
CA PHE A 263 8.53 8.73 6.02
C PHE A 263 7.05 9.08 6.22
N GLU A 264 6.31 9.13 5.12
CA GLU A 264 4.85 9.22 5.18
C GLU A 264 4.24 7.85 5.46
N GLU A 265 3.18 7.82 6.27
CA GLU A 265 2.45 6.58 6.51
C GLU A 265 1.75 6.11 5.23
N PRO A 266 1.86 4.81 4.89
CA PRO A 266 1.24 4.29 3.69
C PRO A 266 -0.28 4.47 3.69
N THR A 267 -0.79 5.13 2.66
CA THR A 267 -2.21 5.25 2.37
C THR A 267 -2.52 4.63 1.02
N ASP A 268 -3.78 4.27 0.77
CA ASP A 268 -4.19 3.75 -0.53
C ASP A 268 -3.97 4.76 -1.66
N MET A 269 -4.04 6.06 -1.37
CA MET A 269 -3.78 7.14 -2.33
C MET A 269 -2.32 7.20 -2.76
N MET A 270 -1.38 6.84 -1.88
CA MET A 270 0.06 6.81 -2.19
C MET A 270 0.39 5.78 -3.28
N PHE A 271 -0.39 4.70 -3.38
CA PHE A 271 -0.22 3.67 -4.42
C PHE A 271 -1.02 3.95 -5.69
N SER A 272 -1.65 5.13 -5.81
CA SER A 272 -2.37 5.54 -7.02
C SER A 272 -1.45 6.28 -7.99
N PHE A 273 -1.25 5.73 -9.20
CA PHE A 273 -0.51 6.42 -10.26
C PHE A 273 -1.23 7.66 -10.82
N ASN A 274 -2.45 7.93 -10.39
CA ASN A 274 -3.21 9.15 -10.69
C ASN A 274 -3.11 10.20 -9.58
N ASN A 275 -2.34 9.94 -8.52
CA ASN A 275 -2.18 10.84 -7.38
C ASN A 275 -0.71 11.28 -7.25
N PRO A 276 -0.42 12.56 -7.04
CA PRO A 276 0.95 13.06 -6.90
C PRO A 276 1.67 12.55 -5.64
N LEU A 277 0.97 12.05 -4.61
CA LEU A 277 1.58 11.56 -3.38
C LEU A 277 2.58 10.40 -3.60
N GLY A 278 2.33 9.55 -4.59
CA GLY A 278 3.24 8.46 -4.95
C GLY A 278 4.15 8.76 -6.14
N ALA A 279 4.13 9.99 -6.64
CA ALA A 279 4.90 10.36 -7.82
C ALA A 279 6.40 10.47 -7.54
N CYS A 280 7.21 10.09 -8.52
CA CYS A 280 8.65 10.33 -8.45
C CYS A 280 8.93 11.84 -8.43
N PRO A 281 9.73 12.37 -7.49
CA PRO A 281 10.03 13.80 -7.43
C PRO A 281 10.87 14.30 -8.60
N THR A 282 11.49 13.39 -9.35
CA THR A 282 12.40 13.73 -10.44
C THR A 282 11.69 13.79 -11.81
N CYS A 283 10.64 13.01 -12.03
CA CYS A 283 9.89 12.93 -13.28
C CYS A 283 8.37 13.04 -13.09
#